data_654a8e9c04b218a45eef238dd119ada2
#
_entry.id   654a8e9c04b218a45eef238dd119ada2
#
_cell.length_a   1.000
_cell.length_b   1.000
_cell.length_c   1.000
_cell.angle_alpha   90.00
_cell.angle_beta   90.00
_cell.angle_gamma   90.00
#
_symmetry.space_group_name_H-M   'P 1'
#
loop_
_entity.id
_entity.type
_entity.pdbx_description
1 polymer ?
#
loop_
_entity_poly.entity_id
_entity_poly.type
_entity_poly.pdbx_seq_one_letter_code
_entity_poly.pdbx_strand_id
1 'polypeptide(L)'
;MHKTLRVAITLSVVLLAILAGTWLWHFYLYTPWTRDARVRADVVVVAPDVSGWVTRLAVVDNQLVKRGGLLLQIDQQRYQANLDHAKAVADTRQQQLRLRESEAARRQRLGTSAISAEDRETAQVNVAVARSQYQEALSDVNLAQINLDRSRVLAPREGRITNLRFAEGNYVQTGQAVMALVDTRSFYVMAYFEETKIPHIHPGAAVRVRLMNQAAPLQGRVASISSGITDRNAANDAQLLANVEPTFNWVRLAQRIPVRIELLDVPADIHLSAGMTASVSVLDGEGHHPLQGWRRLWDY
;
A
#
# COMPACT_ATOMS: atom_id res chain seq x y z
N MET A 1 -60.57 23.01 -39.33
CA MET A 1 -59.65 21.87 -39.18
C MET A 1 -58.16 22.26 -39.02
N HIS A 2 -57.64 23.29 -39.70
CA HIS A 2 -56.18 23.61 -39.56
C HIS A 2 -55.75 24.24 -38.22
N LYS A 3 -56.61 24.95 -37.49
CA LYS A 3 -56.25 25.56 -36.22
C LYS A 3 -56.18 24.53 -35.07
N THR A 4 -57.09 23.58 -35.04
CA THR A 4 -57.09 22.49 -34.02
C THR A 4 -55.91 21.54 -34.22
N LEU A 5 -55.55 21.24 -35.47
CA LEU A 5 -54.36 20.44 -35.78
C LEU A 5 -53.07 21.13 -35.34
N ARG A 6 -52.92 22.44 -35.60
CA ARG A 6 -51.76 23.23 -35.17
C ARG A 6 -51.65 23.28 -33.63
N VAL A 7 -52.75 23.46 -32.92
CA VAL A 7 -52.76 23.43 -31.48
C VAL A 7 -52.40 22.07 -30.92
N ALA A 8 -52.90 20.97 -31.54
CA ALA A 8 -52.56 19.61 -31.14
C ALA A 8 -51.05 19.29 -31.35
N ILE A 9 -50.50 19.73 -32.47
CA ILE A 9 -49.06 19.57 -32.76
C ILE A 9 -48.19 20.38 -31.75
N THR A 10 -48.54 21.63 -31.46
CA THR A 10 -47.79 22.43 -30.49
C THR A 10 -47.89 21.83 -29.05
N LEU A 11 -49.05 21.35 -28.64
CA LEU A 11 -49.18 20.66 -27.33
C LEU A 11 -48.37 19.37 -27.30
N SER A 12 -48.32 18.59 -28.36
CA SER A 12 -47.48 17.36 -28.43
C SER A 12 -46.01 17.69 -28.35
N VAL A 13 -45.52 18.74 -29.03
CA VAL A 13 -44.11 19.16 -28.96
C VAL A 13 -43.75 19.68 -27.56
N VAL A 14 -44.63 20.46 -26.93
CA VAL A 14 -44.42 20.92 -25.54
C VAL A 14 -44.39 19.76 -24.56
N LEU A 15 -45.28 18.79 -24.72
CA LEU A 15 -45.31 17.60 -23.87
C LEU A 15 -44.01 16.78 -24.03
N LEU A 16 -43.58 16.58 -25.29
CA LEU A 16 -42.29 15.90 -25.57
C LEU A 16 -41.10 16.66 -24.98
N ALA A 17 -41.07 17.97 -25.07
CA ALA A 17 -40.01 18.80 -24.49
C ALA A 17 -39.99 18.69 -22.96
N ILE A 18 -41.14 18.67 -22.29
CA ILE A 18 -41.26 18.48 -20.84
C ILE A 18 -40.78 17.07 -20.46
N LEU A 19 -41.20 16.02 -21.19
CA LEU A 19 -40.77 14.65 -20.94
C LEU A 19 -39.25 14.50 -21.16
N ALA A 20 -38.70 15.06 -22.21
CA ALA A 20 -37.26 15.06 -22.47
C ALA A 20 -36.49 15.84 -21.39
N GLY A 21 -37.01 16.99 -20.98
CA GLY A 21 -36.43 17.81 -19.91
C GLY A 21 -36.42 17.10 -18.55
N THR A 22 -37.54 16.48 -18.15
CA THR A 22 -37.62 15.70 -16.89
C THR A 22 -36.74 14.46 -16.94
N TRP A 23 -36.66 13.78 -18.09
CA TRP A 23 -35.77 12.64 -18.27
C TRP A 23 -34.30 13.05 -18.17
N LEU A 24 -33.89 14.12 -18.86
CA LEU A 24 -32.53 14.65 -18.82
C LEU A 24 -32.13 15.10 -17.40
N TRP A 25 -33.06 15.77 -16.71
CA TRP A 25 -32.92 16.21 -15.32
C TRP A 25 -32.67 15.02 -14.40
N HIS A 26 -33.52 13.99 -14.52
CA HIS A 26 -33.37 12.76 -13.72
C HIS A 26 -32.08 12.02 -14.03
N PHE A 27 -31.72 11.90 -15.29
CA PHE A 27 -30.47 11.25 -15.70
C PHE A 27 -29.24 11.96 -15.13
N TYR A 28 -29.19 13.29 -15.21
CA TYR A 28 -28.04 14.07 -14.80
C TYR A 28 -27.84 14.08 -13.27
N LEU A 29 -28.92 14.17 -12.50
CA LEU A 29 -28.88 14.28 -11.05
C LEU A 29 -28.76 12.94 -10.33
N TYR A 30 -29.39 11.89 -10.84
CA TYR A 30 -29.50 10.64 -10.10
C TYR A 30 -28.65 9.48 -10.65
N THR A 31 -28.20 9.53 -11.91
CA THR A 31 -27.33 8.47 -12.41
C THR A 31 -25.96 8.55 -11.72
N PRO A 32 -25.50 7.48 -11.06
CA PRO A 32 -24.22 7.50 -10.34
C PRO A 32 -23.04 7.33 -11.31
N TRP A 33 -22.62 8.45 -11.89
CA TRP A 33 -21.44 8.51 -12.75
C TRP A 33 -20.49 9.63 -12.32
N THR A 34 -19.20 9.47 -12.61
CA THR A 34 -18.17 10.48 -12.36
C THR A 34 -17.05 10.43 -13.41
N ARG A 35 -16.48 11.59 -13.71
CA ARG A 35 -15.23 11.71 -14.52
C ARG A 35 -14.00 11.90 -13.64
N ASP A 36 -14.20 12.08 -12.35
CA ASP A 36 -13.11 12.22 -11.39
C ASP A 36 -12.80 10.86 -10.78
N ALA A 37 -12.11 10.05 -11.55
CA ALA A 37 -11.61 8.76 -11.10
C ALA A 37 -10.16 8.57 -11.54
N ARG A 38 -9.38 7.91 -10.71
CA ARG A 38 -7.96 7.65 -10.97
C ARG A 38 -7.62 6.20 -10.70
N VAL A 39 -6.85 5.62 -11.60
CA VAL A 39 -6.22 4.32 -11.37
C VAL A 39 -5.18 4.47 -10.28
N ARG A 40 -5.21 3.58 -9.31
CA ARG A 40 -4.23 3.48 -8.22
C ARG A 40 -3.69 2.06 -8.14
N ALA A 41 -2.56 1.90 -7.52
CA ALA A 41 -1.96 0.62 -7.17
C ALA A 41 -1.33 0.71 -5.79
N ASP A 42 -1.12 -0.42 -5.15
CA ASP A 42 -0.36 -0.47 -3.93
C ASP A 42 1.12 -0.25 -4.26
N VAL A 43 1.71 0.73 -3.61
CA VAL A 43 3.10 1.11 -3.80
C VAL A 43 3.88 0.82 -2.54
N VAL A 44 4.91 0.00 -2.66
CA VAL A 44 5.85 -0.27 -1.58
C VAL A 44 7.09 0.61 -1.77
N VAL A 45 7.36 1.46 -0.80
CA VAL A 45 8.59 2.24 -0.77
C VAL A 45 9.71 1.32 -0.29
N VAL A 46 10.72 1.13 -1.12
CA VAL A 46 11.90 0.33 -0.78
C VAL A 46 12.91 1.23 -0.10
N ALA A 47 13.22 0.91 1.16
CA ALA A 47 14.22 1.57 1.98
C ALA A 47 15.14 0.51 2.61
N PRO A 48 16.47 0.67 2.57
CA PRO A 48 17.39 -0.26 3.23
C PRO A 48 17.30 -0.17 4.75
N ASP A 49 17.48 -1.29 5.43
CA ASP A 49 17.54 -1.36 6.89
C ASP A 49 18.95 -1.08 7.44
N VAL A 50 19.96 -1.03 6.57
CA VAL A 50 21.37 -0.79 6.91
C VAL A 50 21.98 0.25 5.99
N SER A 51 22.95 1.01 6.49
CA SER A 51 23.58 2.12 5.77
C SER A 51 24.89 1.68 5.12
N GLY A 52 25.23 2.23 3.95
CA GLY A 52 26.52 1.97 3.29
C GLY A 52 26.52 2.38 1.82
N TRP A 53 27.64 2.07 1.15
CA TRP A 53 27.80 2.32 -0.25
C TRP A 53 27.08 1.26 -1.08
N VAL A 54 26.37 1.66 -2.13
CA VAL A 54 25.75 0.74 -3.10
C VAL A 54 26.86 0.18 -3.99
N THR A 55 27.16 -1.09 -3.83
CA THR A 55 28.20 -1.79 -4.63
C THR A 55 27.63 -2.39 -5.90
N ARG A 56 26.31 -2.70 -5.90
CA ARG A 56 25.63 -3.27 -7.06
C ARG A 56 24.17 -2.83 -7.08
N LEU A 57 23.74 -2.35 -8.24
CA LEU A 57 22.34 -2.09 -8.55
C LEU A 57 21.85 -3.14 -9.55
N ALA A 58 21.00 -4.07 -9.11
CA ALA A 58 20.61 -5.23 -9.92
C ALA A 58 19.39 -4.99 -10.80
N VAL A 59 18.80 -3.79 -10.76
CA VAL A 59 17.55 -3.44 -11.46
C VAL A 59 17.70 -2.09 -12.16
N VAL A 60 16.84 -1.89 -13.18
CA VAL A 60 16.67 -0.60 -13.86
C VAL A 60 15.27 -0.07 -13.66
N ASP A 61 15.08 1.21 -13.91
CA ASP A 61 13.75 1.84 -13.80
C ASP A 61 12.75 1.18 -14.75
N ASN A 62 11.49 1.05 -14.30
CA ASN A 62 10.41 0.35 -15.01
C ASN A 62 10.60 -1.17 -15.24
N GLN A 63 11.59 -1.79 -14.62
CA GLN A 63 11.80 -3.24 -14.69
C GLN A 63 10.74 -3.99 -13.84
N LEU A 64 10.22 -5.08 -14.41
CA LEU A 64 9.40 -6.04 -13.65
C LEU A 64 10.30 -6.93 -12.82
N VAL A 65 10.05 -7.05 -11.52
CA VAL A 65 10.80 -7.89 -10.59
C VAL A 65 9.87 -8.86 -9.88
N LYS A 66 10.37 -10.05 -9.59
CA LYS A 66 9.67 -11.05 -8.78
C LYS A 66 9.97 -10.85 -7.31
N ARG A 67 9.09 -11.30 -6.43
CA ARG A 67 9.32 -11.34 -4.98
C ARG A 67 10.63 -12.07 -4.67
N GLY A 68 11.46 -11.50 -3.80
CA GLY A 68 12.78 -12.04 -3.42
C GLY A 68 13.89 -11.75 -4.43
N GLY A 69 13.61 -11.11 -5.57
CA GLY A 69 14.63 -10.65 -6.51
C GLY A 69 15.55 -9.59 -5.89
N LEU A 70 16.84 -9.65 -6.18
CA LEU A 70 17.81 -8.67 -5.70
C LEU A 70 17.53 -7.32 -6.37
N LEU A 71 17.40 -6.27 -5.57
CA LEU A 71 17.23 -4.90 -6.04
C LEU A 71 18.55 -4.13 -6.02
N LEU A 72 19.20 -4.10 -4.88
CA LEU A 72 20.50 -3.49 -4.70
C LEU A 72 21.30 -4.24 -3.62
N GLN A 73 22.61 -4.08 -3.66
CA GLN A 73 23.55 -4.61 -2.68
C GLN A 73 24.37 -3.48 -2.09
N ILE A 74 24.39 -3.42 -0.77
CA ILE A 74 25.22 -2.51 0.02
C ILE A 74 26.55 -3.22 0.30
N ASP A 75 27.62 -2.47 0.47
CA ASP A 75 28.94 -3.01 0.80
C ASP A 75 28.88 -3.96 2.01
N GLN A 76 29.17 -5.22 1.75
CA GLN A 76 29.08 -6.30 2.72
C GLN A 76 30.33 -6.47 3.57
N GLN A 77 31.47 -5.90 3.15
CA GLN A 77 32.77 -6.16 3.80
C GLN A 77 32.74 -5.78 5.28
N ARG A 78 32.17 -4.59 5.59
CA ARG A 78 32.05 -4.14 6.99
C ARG A 78 31.13 -5.04 7.80
N TYR A 79 30.01 -5.48 7.23
CA TYR A 79 29.03 -6.32 7.90
C TYR A 79 29.58 -7.74 8.12
N GLN A 80 30.33 -8.27 7.14
CA GLN A 80 31.01 -9.56 7.28
C GLN A 80 32.07 -9.50 8.38
N ALA A 81 32.90 -8.44 8.43
CA ALA A 81 33.89 -8.28 9.49
C ALA A 81 33.24 -8.17 10.88
N ASN A 82 32.11 -7.49 11.01
CA ASN A 82 31.35 -7.41 12.26
C ASN A 82 30.79 -8.79 12.69
N LEU A 83 30.29 -9.57 11.74
CA LEU A 83 29.83 -10.93 12.00
C LEU A 83 30.96 -11.83 12.48
N ASP A 84 32.12 -11.78 11.82
CA ASP A 84 33.29 -12.59 12.17
C ASP A 84 33.82 -12.20 13.54
N HIS A 85 33.82 -10.90 13.88
CA HIS A 85 34.14 -10.43 15.23
C HIS A 85 33.16 -10.98 16.27
N ALA A 86 31.84 -10.85 16.03
CA ALA A 86 30.82 -11.35 16.95
C ALA A 86 30.96 -12.86 17.17
N LYS A 87 31.26 -13.65 16.13
CA LYS A 87 31.52 -15.10 16.23
C LYS A 87 32.73 -15.39 17.10
N ALA A 88 33.84 -14.66 16.93
CA ALA A 88 35.05 -14.84 17.75
C ALA A 88 34.80 -14.54 19.24
N VAL A 89 33.97 -13.52 19.54
CA VAL A 89 33.54 -13.21 20.91
C VAL A 89 32.70 -14.36 21.48
N ALA A 90 31.72 -14.85 20.71
CA ALA A 90 30.86 -15.96 21.13
C ALA A 90 31.68 -17.24 21.41
N ASP A 91 32.66 -17.56 20.56
CA ASP A 91 33.59 -18.69 20.78
C ASP A 91 34.40 -18.50 22.06
N THR A 92 34.89 -17.31 22.35
CA THR A 92 35.60 -17.00 23.61
C THR A 92 34.70 -17.23 24.82
N ARG A 93 33.44 -16.74 24.80
CA ARG A 93 32.45 -16.93 25.85
C ARG A 93 32.08 -18.40 26.03
N GLN A 94 32.01 -19.16 24.95
CA GLN A 94 31.78 -20.59 24.99
C GLN A 94 32.91 -21.33 25.73
N GLN A 95 34.16 -20.98 25.45
CA GLN A 95 35.31 -21.60 26.15
C GLN A 95 35.29 -21.22 27.63
N GLN A 96 34.95 -19.97 27.98
CA GLN A 96 34.79 -19.56 29.39
C GLN A 96 33.69 -20.35 30.08
N LEU A 97 32.55 -20.58 29.46
CA LEU A 97 31.46 -21.41 29.99
C LEU A 97 31.95 -22.84 30.25
N ARG A 98 32.60 -23.46 29.26
CA ARG A 98 33.16 -24.81 29.41
C ARG A 98 34.15 -24.92 30.57
N LEU A 99 35.00 -23.92 30.76
CA LEU A 99 35.89 -23.85 31.89
C LEU A 99 35.13 -23.84 33.23
N ARG A 100 34.13 -22.95 33.36
CA ARG A 100 33.31 -22.85 34.60
C ARG A 100 32.50 -24.12 34.86
N GLU A 101 31.96 -24.74 33.84
CA GLU A 101 31.26 -26.06 33.96
C GLU A 101 32.20 -27.14 34.45
N SER A 102 33.44 -27.20 33.93
CA SER A 102 34.46 -28.13 34.35
C SER A 102 34.90 -27.91 35.80
N GLU A 103 35.08 -26.63 36.23
CA GLU A 103 35.40 -26.25 37.61
C GLU A 103 34.27 -26.66 38.57
N ALA A 104 33.02 -26.34 38.23
CA ALA A 104 31.84 -26.71 39.04
C ALA A 104 31.69 -28.22 39.18
N ALA A 105 31.82 -28.98 38.08
CA ALA A 105 31.80 -30.45 38.09
C ALA A 105 32.90 -31.08 38.94
N ARG A 106 34.11 -30.47 38.93
CA ARG A 106 35.21 -30.92 39.78
C ARG A 106 34.91 -30.68 41.25
N ARG A 107 34.42 -29.50 41.64
CA ARG A 107 34.04 -29.15 43.02
C ARG A 107 32.91 -30.02 43.51
N GLN A 108 31.95 -30.40 42.66
CA GLN A 108 30.84 -31.26 43.02
C GLN A 108 31.29 -32.71 43.31
N ARG A 109 32.31 -33.21 42.58
CA ARG A 109 32.89 -34.54 42.80
C ARG A 109 33.69 -34.70 44.09
N LEU A 110 34.28 -33.60 44.61
CA LEU A 110 35.09 -33.62 45.86
C LEU A 110 34.26 -33.77 47.13
N GLY A 111 32.93 -33.69 47.06
CA GLY A 111 32.03 -33.95 48.18
C GLY A 111 32.04 -32.88 49.26
N THR A 112 31.14 -33.07 50.26
CA THR A 112 30.94 -32.11 51.39
C THR A 112 32.05 -32.11 52.40
N SER A 113 32.91 -33.12 52.44
CA SER A 113 34.03 -33.23 53.40
C SER A 113 35.26 -32.40 52.99
N ALA A 114 35.38 -32.03 51.71
CA ALA A 114 36.57 -31.34 51.21
C ALA A 114 36.31 -29.90 50.75
N ILE A 115 35.03 -29.50 50.54
CA ILE A 115 34.67 -28.18 50.02
C ILE A 115 33.38 -27.69 50.68
N SER A 116 33.34 -26.39 51.06
CA SER A 116 32.17 -25.75 51.68
C SER A 116 30.91 -25.77 50.78
N ALA A 117 29.74 -25.68 51.38
CA ALA A 117 28.48 -25.56 50.63
C ALA A 117 28.48 -24.24 49.85
N GLU A 118 29.03 -23.17 50.40
CA GLU A 118 29.17 -21.83 49.78
C GLU A 118 30.05 -21.88 48.51
N ASP A 119 31.19 -22.56 48.53
CA ASP A 119 32.08 -22.71 47.37
C ASP A 119 31.43 -23.46 46.20
N ARG A 120 30.58 -24.43 46.52
CA ARG A 120 29.80 -25.18 45.51
C ARG A 120 28.72 -24.31 44.89
N GLU A 121 27.99 -23.57 45.72
CA GLU A 121 26.97 -22.62 45.27
C GLU A 121 27.57 -21.51 44.40
N THR A 122 28.69 -20.95 44.85
CA THR A 122 29.45 -19.94 44.10
C THR A 122 29.89 -20.48 42.71
N ALA A 123 30.35 -21.74 42.65
CA ALA A 123 30.71 -22.35 41.36
C ALA A 123 29.50 -22.52 40.44
N GLN A 124 28.34 -22.90 40.97
CA GLN A 124 27.11 -22.99 40.16
C GLN A 124 26.63 -21.64 39.66
N VAL A 125 26.68 -20.61 40.52
CA VAL A 125 26.36 -19.22 40.12
C VAL A 125 27.31 -18.76 39.02
N ASN A 126 28.61 -19.02 39.11
CA ASN A 126 29.58 -18.67 38.07
C ASN A 126 29.30 -19.36 36.73
N VAL A 127 28.81 -20.62 36.73
CA VAL A 127 28.34 -21.29 35.51
C VAL A 127 27.12 -20.59 34.93
N ALA A 128 26.15 -20.21 35.77
CA ALA A 128 24.96 -19.51 35.33
C ALA A 128 25.30 -18.16 34.69
N VAL A 129 26.20 -17.39 35.30
CA VAL A 129 26.70 -16.12 34.76
C VAL A 129 27.41 -16.33 33.43
N ALA A 130 28.34 -17.27 33.34
CA ALA A 130 29.07 -17.57 32.11
C ALA A 130 28.12 -18.04 30.97
N ARG A 131 27.06 -18.79 31.32
CA ARG A 131 26.03 -19.19 30.38
C ARG A 131 25.24 -18.01 29.84
N SER A 132 24.85 -17.08 30.71
CA SER A 132 24.16 -15.85 30.30
C SER A 132 25.03 -15.01 29.39
N GLN A 133 26.32 -14.87 29.67
CA GLN A 133 27.27 -14.13 28.82
C GLN A 133 27.46 -14.81 27.45
N TYR A 134 27.44 -16.11 27.37
CA TYR A 134 27.49 -16.83 26.10
C TYR A 134 26.19 -16.61 25.28
N GLN A 135 25.03 -16.62 25.94
CA GLN A 135 23.74 -16.35 25.27
C GLN A 135 23.67 -14.90 24.75
N GLU A 136 24.21 -13.93 25.48
CA GLU A 136 24.36 -12.56 25.04
C GLU A 136 25.21 -12.48 23.76
N ALA A 137 26.39 -13.10 23.75
CA ALA A 137 27.27 -13.15 22.59
C ALA A 137 26.63 -13.85 21.38
N LEU A 138 25.80 -14.89 21.58
CA LEU A 138 25.03 -15.51 20.50
C LEU A 138 23.97 -14.55 19.93
N SER A 139 23.37 -13.71 20.77
CA SER A 139 22.44 -12.69 20.31
C SER A 139 23.13 -11.63 19.44
N ASP A 140 24.38 -11.25 19.78
CA ASP A 140 25.19 -10.35 18.98
C ASP A 140 25.56 -10.96 17.63
N VAL A 141 25.89 -12.26 17.57
CA VAL A 141 26.11 -12.99 16.31
C VAL A 141 24.87 -12.92 15.43
N ASN A 142 23.69 -13.19 16.02
CA ASN A 142 22.44 -13.14 15.28
C ASN A 142 22.15 -11.73 14.72
N LEU A 143 22.36 -10.70 15.53
CA LEU A 143 22.21 -9.30 15.09
C LEU A 143 23.15 -8.96 13.93
N ALA A 144 24.43 -9.34 14.03
CA ALA A 144 25.41 -9.13 12.98
C ALA A 144 25.05 -9.88 11.69
N GLN A 145 24.51 -11.11 11.82
CA GLN A 145 24.02 -11.89 10.67
C GLN A 145 22.84 -11.20 9.99
N ILE A 146 21.85 -10.73 10.78
CA ILE A 146 20.72 -10.00 10.25
C ILE A 146 21.18 -8.75 9.47
N ASN A 147 22.13 -8.00 9.99
CA ASN A 147 22.66 -6.81 9.33
C ASN A 147 23.39 -7.16 8.02
N LEU A 148 24.13 -8.27 7.98
CA LEU A 148 24.75 -8.76 6.76
C LEU A 148 23.69 -9.18 5.72
N ASP A 149 22.64 -9.90 6.13
CA ASP A 149 21.56 -10.30 5.24
C ASP A 149 20.79 -9.10 4.71
N ARG A 150 20.55 -8.08 5.55
CA ARG A 150 19.88 -6.82 5.19
C ARG A 150 20.70 -5.92 4.28
N SER A 151 22.01 -6.16 4.15
CA SER A 151 22.84 -5.48 3.14
C SER A 151 22.48 -5.87 1.71
N ARG A 152 21.69 -6.94 1.52
CA ARG A 152 21.07 -7.33 0.25
C ARG A 152 19.60 -6.96 0.30
N VAL A 153 19.23 -5.89 -0.38
CA VAL A 153 17.86 -5.42 -0.44
C VAL A 153 17.10 -6.21 -1.50
N LEU A 154 16.10 -6.96 -1.08
CA LEU A 154 15.30 -7.83 -1.92
C LEU A 154 13.90 -7.25 -2.14
N ALA A 155 13.27 -7.58 -3.28
CA ALA A 155 11.91 -7.19 -3.57
C ALA A 155 10.91 -7.86 -2.60
N PRO A 156 10.12 -7.10 -1.82
CA PRO A 156 9.16 -7.67 -0.86
C PRO A 156 7.95 -8.31 -1.56
N ARG A 157 7.64 -7.84 -2.77
CA ARG A 157 6.55 -8.32 -3.62
C ARG A 157 6.97 -8.38 -5.08
N GLU A 158 6.15 -9.03 -5.90
CA GLU A 158 6.24 -8.91 -7.35
C GLU A 158 5.68 -7.56 -7.78
N GLY A 159 6.37 -6.88 -8.71
CA GLY A 159 5.93 -5.57 -9.17
C GLY A 159 6.92 -4.90 -10.11
N ARG A 160 6.61 -3.68 -10.49
CA ARG A 160 7.44 -2.85 -11.37
C ARG A 160 8.17 -1.79 -10.55
N ILE A 161 9.48 -1.71 -10.73
CA ILE A 161 10.30 -0.66 -10.13
C ILE A 161 9.92 0.68 -10.77
N THR A 162 9.86 1.72 -9.96
CA THR A 162 9.65 3.09 -10.44
C THR A 162 10.38 4.08 -9.55
N ASN A 163 10.70 5.24 -10.11
CA ASN A 163 11.36 6.33 -9.40
C ASN A 163 12.72 5.91 -8.80
N LEU A 164 13.50 5.15 -9.57
CA LEU A 164 14.87 4.75 -9.21
C LEU A 164 15.79 5.96 -9.34
N ARG A 165 16.25 6.51 -8.22
CA ARG A 165 17.09 7.72 -8.16
C ARG A 165 18.53 7.44 -7.75
N PHE A 166 18.88 6.18 -7.50
CA PHE A 166 20.18 5.77 -6.99
C PHE A 166 20.96 5.04 -8.08
N ALA A 167 22.28 5.16 -8.00
CA ALA A 167 23.24 4.46 -8.84
C ALA A 167 24.27 3.73 -7.98
N GLU A 168 25.04 2.83 -8.59
CA GLU A 168 26.22 2.25 -7.96
C GLU A 168 27.18 3.37 -7.55
N GLY A 169 27.79 3.23 -6.37
CA GLY A 169 28.64 4.26 -5.79
C GLY A 169 27.90 5.33 -4.96
N ASN A 170 26.56 5.33 -4.91
CA ASN A 170 25.84 6.19 -3.99
C ASN A 170 25.89 5.63 -2.55
N TYR A 171 25.88 6.52 -1.58
CA TYR A 171 25.72 6.15 -0.18
C TYR A 171 24.25 6.19 0.21
N VAL A 172 23.74 5.14 0.85
CA VAL A 172 22.37 5.05 1.36
C VAL A 172 22.35 5.02 2.88
N GLN A 173 21.32 5.64 3.46
CA GLN A 173 21.09 5.62 4.90
C GLN A 173 19.93 4.68 5.25
N THR A 174 19.96 4.13 6.45
CA THR A 174 18.85 3.34 7.01
C THR A 174 17.54 4.12 6.94
N GLY A 175 16.48 3.50 6.40
CA GLY A 175 15.17 4.10 6.26
C GLY A 175 15.02 5.09 5.10
N GLN A 176 16.08 5.40 4.36
CA GLN A 176 16.02 6.30 3.21
C GLN A 176 15.34 5.61 2.02
N ALA A 177 14.30 6.22 1.47
CA ALA A 177 13.63 5.72 0.27
C ALA A 177 14.57 5.76 -0.95
N VAL A 178 14.83 4.61 -1.56
CA VAL A 178 15.73 4.48 -2.71
C VAL A 178 14.98 4.26 -4.03
N MET A 179 13.85 3.60 -3.99
CA MET A 179 12.97 3.34 -5.13
C MET A 179 11.57 3.01 -4.66
N ALA A 180 10.61 3.00 -5.58
CA ALA A 180 9.26 2.52 -5.32
C ALA A 180 8.97 1.26 -6.14
N LEU A 181 8.24 0.33 -5.55
CA LEU A 181 7.77 -0.90 -6.19
C LEU A 181 6.24 -0.85 -6.30
N VAL A 182 5.73 -0.78 -7.52
CA VAL A 182 4.30 -0.81 -7.81
C VAL A 182 3.87 -2.26 -8.00
N ASP A 183 2.99 -2.75 -7.14
CA ASP A 183 2.43 -4.10 -7.27
C ASP A 183 1.50 -4.15 -8.50
N THR A 184 1.90 -4.91 -9.51
CA THR A 184 1.18 -4.99 -10.79
C THR A 184 -0.16 -5.72 -10.70
N ARG A 185 -0.45 -6.39 -9.59
CA ARG A 185 -1.72 -7.10 -9.35
C ARG A 185 -2.68 -6.34 -8.45
N SER A 186 -2.27 -5.20 -7.93
CA SER A 186 -3.06 -4.42 -6.97
C SER A 186 -3.79 -3.23 -7.57
N PHE A 187 -3.88 -3.14 -8.90
CA PHE A 187 -4.55 -2.01 -9.54
C PHE A 187 -6.04 -1.96 -9.19
N TYR A 188 -6.48 -0.76 -8.80
CA TYR A 188 -7.87 -0.44 -8.53
C TYR A 188 -8.17 0.98 -9.00
N VAL A 189 -9.44 1.33 -9.08
CA VAL A 189 -9.85 2.69 -9.41
C VAL A 189 -10.44 3.34 -8.18
N MET A 190 -9.94 4.52 -7.84
CA MET A 190 -10.53 5.40 -6.85
C MET A 190 -11.37 6.43 -7.57
N ALA A 191 -12.68 6.34 -7.44
CA ALA A 191 -13.64 7.24 -8.05
C ALA A 191 -14.24 8.17 -7.00
N TYR A 192 -14.36 9.45 -7.33
CA TYR A 192 -14.89 10.47 -6.43
C TYR A 192 -16.29 10.85 -6.88
N PHE A 193 -17.29 10.42 -6.14
CA PHE A 193 -18.69 10.73 -6.41
C PHE A 193 -19.18 11.87 -5.54
N GLU A 194 -20.11 12.65 -6.07
CA GLU A 194 -20.83 13.65 -5.29
C GLU A 194 -21.66 12.98 -4.19
N GLU A 195 -21.71 13.56 -3.02
CA GLU A 195 -22.44 13.07 -1.85
C GLU A 195 -23.91 12.72 -2.19
N THR A 196 -24.52 13.48 -3.06
CA THR A 196 -25.90 13.27 -3.53
C THR A 196 -26.11 11.97 -4.29
N LYS A 197 -25.04 11.39 -4.86
CA LYS A 197 -25.08 10.14 -5.63
C LYS A 197 -24.78 8.89 -4.80
N ILE A 198 -24.20 9.06 -3.61
CA ILE A 198 -23.80 7.95 -2.74
C ILE A 198 -24.96 7.03 -2.34
N PRO A 199 -26.21 7.53 -2.05
CA PRO A 199 -27.31 6.64 -1.73
C PRO A 199 -27.66 5.61 -2.80
N HIS A 200 -27.24 5.85 -4.04
CA HIS A 200 -27.48 4.95 -5.19
C HIS A 200 -26.28 4.02 -5.47
N ILE A 201 -25.22 4.06 -4.66
CA ILE A 201 -24.03 3.24 -4.83
C ILE A 201 -23.94 2.26 -3.67
N HIS A 202 -23.86 0.95 -3.99
CA HIS A 202 -23.77 -0.09 -2.98
C HIS A 202 -22.50 -0.92 -3.18
N PRO A 203 -21.85 -1.39 -2.10
CA PRO A 203 -20.80 -2.39 -2.22
C PRO A 203 -21.28 -3.61 -3.01
N GLY A 204 -20.43 -4.09 -3.93
CA GLY A 204 -20.78 -5.19 -4.83
C GLY A 204 -21.43 -4.77 -6.15
N ALA A 205 -21.88 -3.52 -6.31
CA ALA A 205 -22.48 -3.04 -7.55
C ALA A 205 -21.49 -3.14 -8.72
N ALA A 206 -22.00 -3.57 -9.89
CA ALA A 206 -21.22 -3.63 -11.11
C ALA A 206 -20.89 -2.21 -11.63
N VAL A 207 -19.69 -2.03 -12.12
CA VAL A 207 -19.20 -0.73 -12.56
C VAL A 207 -18.55 -0.85 -13.93
N ARG A 208 -18.81 0.13 -14.77
CA ARG A 208 -18.10 0.30 -16.04
C ARG A 208 -17.07 1.42 -15.87
N VAL A 209 -15.80 1.08 -16.12
CA VAL A 209 -14.67 1.99 -16.02
C VAL A 209 -14.14 2.27 -17.42
N ARG A 210 -14.12 3.51 -17.84
CA ARG A 210 -13.54 3.94 -19.12
C ARG A 210 -12.27 4.75 -18.85
N LEU A 211 -11.14 4.22 -19.30
CA LEU A 211 -9.86 4.94 -19.29
C LEU A 211 -9.83 5.94 -20.45
N MET A 212 -9.16 7.07 -20.26
CA MET A 212 -9.08 8.11 -21.31
C MET A 212 -8.30 7.65 -22.55
N ASN A 213 -7.38 6.69 -22.39
CA ASN A 213 -6.54 6.18 -23.47
C ASN A 213 -7.07 4.89 -24.11
N GLN A 214 -8.26 4.40 -23.69
CA GLN A 214 -8.83 3.14 -24.15
C GLN A 214 -10.26 3.34 -24.69
N ALA A 215 -10.55 2.76 -25.82
CA ALA A 215 -11.90 2.79 -26.40
C ALA A 215 -12.85 1.83 -25.67
N ALA A 216 -12.37 0.63 -25.33
CA ALA A 216 -13.16 -0.38 -24.65
C ALA A 216 -13.23 -0.11 -23.14
N PRO A 217 -14.43 -0.12 -22.54
CA PRO A 217 -14.57 0.03 -21.09
C PRO A 217 -14.16 -1.26 -20.36
N LEU A 218 -13.48 -1.10 -19.23
CA LEU A 218 -13.19 -2.18 -18.30
C LEU A 218 -14.39 -2.43 -17.39
N GLN A 219 -14.56 -3.67 -16.96
CA GLN A 219 -15.54 -4.04 -15.95
C GLN A 219 -14.91 -3.96 -14.56
N GLY A 220 -15.70 -3.53 -13.60
CA GLY A 220 -15.30 -3.45 -12.20
C GLY A 220 -16.47 -3.69 -11.27
N ARG A 221 -16.15 -3.71 -9.97
CA ARG A 221 -17.11 -3.85 -8.89
C ARG A 221 -16.80 -2.84 -7.81
N VAL A 222 -17.81 -2.25 -7.21
CA VAL A 222 -17.63 -1.41 -6.02
C VAL A 222 -17.13 -2.29 -4.86
N ALA A 223 -15.91 -2.06 -4.41
CA ALA A 223 -15.32 -2.76 -3.29
C ALA A 223 -15.76 -2.14 -1.95
N SER A 224 -15.65 -0.81 -1.87
CA SER A 224 -16.01 -0.08 -0.65
C SER A 224 -16.27 1.39 -0.94
N ILE A 225 -17.04 2.02 -0.05
CA ILE A 225 -17.29 3.46 0.00
C ILE A 225 -16.56 3.99 1.24
N SER A 226 -15.83 5.09 1.11
CA SER A 226 -15.11 5.68 2.24
C SER A 226 -16.11 6.20 3.29
N SER A 227 -15.87 5.81 4.55
CA SER A 227 -16.69 6.24 5.68
C SER A 227 -16.31 7.63 6.23
N GLY A 228 -15.23 8.23 5.72
CA GLY A 228 -14.76 9.54 6.18
C GLY A 228 -13.94 10.26 5.12
N ILE A 229 -14.08 11.57 5.12
CA ILE A 229 -13.25 12.51 4.36
C ILE A 229 -12.69 13.54 5.34
N THR A 230 -11.54 14.10 5.02
CA THR A 230 -10.95 15.17 5.82
C THR A 230 -11.80 16.43 5.69
N ASP A 231 -12.27 16.94 6.82
CA ASP A 231 -12.88 18.26 6.88
C ASP A 231 -11.76 19.31 6.94
N ARG A 232 -11.77 20.26 6.01
CA ARG A 232 -10.79 21.35 5.98
C ARG A 232 -10.89 22.25 7.21
N ASN A 233 -12.08 22.39 7.77
CA ASN A 233 -12.33 23.17 8.99
C ASN A 233 -11.93 22.44 10.26
N ALA A 234 -11.70 21.13 10.21
CA ALA A 234 -11.22 20.34 11.35
C ALA A 234 -9.68 20.26 11.43
N ALA A 235 -8.96 20.90 10.53
CA ALA A 235 -7.50 21.00 10.63
C ALA A 235 -7.15 21.92 11.81
N ASN A 236 -6.67 21.33 12.90
CA ASN A 236 -6.15 22.09 14.03
C ASN A 236 -4.81 22.76 13.61
N ASP A 237 -4.62 24.00 14.03
CA ASP A 237 -3.33 24.66 13.94
C ASP A 237 -2.34 24.08 14.99
N ALA A 238 -1.11 24.61 15.03
CA ALA A 238 -0.10 24.19 15.99
C ALA A 238 -0.49 24.45 17.45
N GLN A 239 -1.52 25.28 17.70
CA GLN A 239 -2.08 25.60 19.02
C GLN A 239 -3.30 24.73 19.37
N LEU A 240 -3.66 23.72 18.54
CA LEU A 240 -4.84 22.88 18.71
C LEU A 240 -6.17 23.64 18.64
N LEU A 241 -6.19 24.84 18.05
CA LEU A 241 -7.39 25.61 17.80
C LEU A 241 -7.98 25.22 16.42
N ALA A 242 -9.32 25.20 16.35
CA ALA A 242 -10.01 24.95 15.09
C ALA A 242 -9.76 26.09 14.11
N ASN A 243 -9.18 25.78 12.95
CA ASN A 243 -9.03 26.75 11.88
C ASN A 243 -10.33 26.79 11.06
N VAL A 244 -11.15 27.81 11.28
CA VAL A 244 -12.42 28.01 10.58
C VAL A 244 -12.19 29.04 9.49
N GLU A 245 -12.11 28.60 8.23
CA GLU A 245 -12.12 29.52 7.08
C GLU A 245 -13.52 30.17 6.96
N PRO A 246 -13.62 31.49 6.86
CA PRO A 246 -14.88 32.15 6.58
C PRO A 246 -15.34 31.76 5.17
N THR A 247 -16.37 30.93 5.09
CA THR A 247 -16.93 30.48 3.80
C THR A 247 -17.85 31.55 3.23
N PHE A 248 -17.34 32.33 2.30
CA PHE A 248 -18.14 33.17 1.42
C PHE A 248 -18.72 32.37 0.22
N ASN A 249 -18.82 31.06 0.33
CA ASN A 249 -19.42 30.23 -0.71
C ASN A 249 -20.92 30.31 -0.63
N TRP A 250 -21.50 31.20 -1.39
CA TRP A 250 -22.95 31.35 -1.52
C TRP A 250 -23.62 30.10 -2.13
N VAL A 251 -22.82 29.25 -2.81
CA VAL A 251 -23.25 27.93 -3.31
C VAL A 251 -22.50 26.84 -2.56
N ARG A 252 -23.21 26.01 -1.79
CA ARG A 252 -22.64 24.81 -1.21
C ARG A 252 -22.41 23.77 -2.30
N LEU A 253 -21.15 23.50 -2.61
CA LEU A 253 -20.77 22.40 -3.47
C LEU A 253 -20.86 21.09 -2.68
N ALA A 254 -21.46 20.06 -3.30
CA ALA A 254 -21.51 18.73 -2.72
C ALA A 254 -20.09 18.19 -2.50
N GLN A 255 -19.86 17.57 -1.35
CA GLN A 255 -18.59 16.92 -1.04
C GLN A 255 -18.38 15.72 -1.97
N ARG A 256 -17.11 15.38 -2.22
CA ARG A 256 -16.74 14.21 -3.04
C ARG A 256 -16.31 13.06 -2.16
N ILE A 257 -17.07 11.99 -2.21
CA ILE A 257 -16.83 10.78 -1.43
C ILE A 257 -16.03 9.79 -2.28
N PRO A 258 -14.86 9.31 -1.79
CA PRO A 258 -14.08 8.30 -2.51
C PRO A 258 -14.75 6.94 -2.44
N VAL A 259 -14.86 6.31 -3.61
CA VAL A 259 -15.37 4.94 -3.79
C VAL A 259 -14.26 4.10 -4.42
N ARG A 260 -13.90 3.00 -3.77
CA ARG A 260 -12.91 2.04 -4.27
C ARG A 260 -13.60 1.03 -5.19
N ILE A 261 -13.05 0.87 -6.38
CA ILE A 261 -13.54 -0.03 -7.41
C ILE A 261 -12.44 -1.02 -7.74
N GLU A 262 -12.73 -2.30 -7.61
CA GLU A 262 -11.89 -3.38 -8.08
C GLU A 262 -12.13 -3.59 -9.57
N LEU A 263 -11.04 -3.72 -10.33
CA LEU A 263 -11.10 -4.06 -11.75
C LEU A 263 -11.22 -5.58 -11.90
N LEU A 264 -12.18 -6.00 -12.72
CA LEU A 264 -12.36 -7.39 -13.10
C LEU A 264 -11.78 -7.57 -14.51
N ASP A 265 -11.08 -8.66 -14.74
CA ASP A 265 -10.61 -9.09 -16.06
C ASP A 265 -9.93 -7.97 -16.89
N VAL A 266 -8.81 -7.46 -16.39
CA VAL A 266 -7.99 -6.51 -17.15
C VAL A 266 -7.26 -7.25 -18.27
N PRO A 267 -7.55 -6.94 -19.55
CA PRO A 267 -6.85 -7.55 -20.67
C PRO A 267 -5.33 -7.31 -20.60
N ALA A 268 -4.54 -8.32 -20.98
CA ALA A 268 -3.08 -8.27 -20.87
C ALA A 268 -2.42 -7.22 -21.78
N ASP A 269 -3.11 -6.77 -22.82
CA ASP A 269 -2.69 -5.71 -23.73
C ASP A 269 -2.87 -4.30 -23.15
N ILE A 270 -3.63 -4.17 -22.05
CA ILE A 270 -3.86 -2.88 -21.41
C ILE A 270 -2.77 -2.60 -20.37
N HIS A 271 -1.95 -1.60 -20.68
CA HIS A 271 -0.96 -1.13 -19.73
C HIS A 271 -1.58 -0.13 -18.74
N LEU A 272 -1.81 -0.61 -17.50
CA LEU A 272 -2.27 0.26 -16.41
C LEU A 272 -1.08 0.95 -15.75
N SER A 273 -1.22 2.25 -15.49
CA SER A 273 -0.29 3.02 -14.68
C SER A 273 -1.05 3.76 -13.57
N ALA A 274 -0.48 3.77 -12.38
CA ALA A 274 -1.03 4.56 -11.29
C ALA A 274 -1.04 6.05 -11.65
N GLY A 275 -2.16 6.71 -11.43
CA GLY A 275 -2.37 8.11 -11.81
C GLY A 275 -3.18 8.31 -13.10
N MET A 276 -3.41 7.27 -13.92
CA MET A 276 -4.28 7.38 -15.10
C MET A 276 -5.68 7.85 -14.72
N THR A 277 -6.25 8.71 -15.54
CA THR A 277 -7.62 9.22 -15.38
C THR A 277 -8.62 8.26 -15.98
N ALA A 278 -9.74 8.09 -15.29
CA ALA A 278 -10.86 7.26 -15.73
C ALA A 278 -12.20 7.97 -15.54
N SER A 279 -13.19 7.55 -16.29
CA SER A 279 -14.61 7.85 -16.05
C SER A 279 -15.30 6.57 -15.58
N VAL A 280 -16.18 6.72 -14.61
CA VAL A 280 -16.83 5.60 -13.95
C VAL A 280 -18.33 5.79 -13.98
N SER A 281 -19.07 4.73 -14.36
CA SER A 281 -20.52 4.65 -14.22
C SER A 281 -20.89 3.38 -13.47
N VAL A 282 -21.66 3.52 -12.41
CA VAL A 282 -22.22 2.39 -11.66
C VAL A 282 -23.42 1.88 -12.41
N LEU A 283 -23.46 0.56 -12.62
CA LEU A 283 -24.57 -0.11 -13.27
C LEU A 283 -25.54 -0.55 -12.15
N ASP A 284 -26.72 0.04 -12.09
CA ASP A 284 -27.74 -0.38 -11.13
C ASP A 284 -28.12 -1.85 -11.38
N GLY A 285 -27.81 -2.68 -10.41
CA GLY A 285 -28.38 -4.01 -10.31
C GLY A 285 -29.81 -3.86 -9.79
N GLU A 286 -30.77 -4.12 -10.66
CA GLU A 286 -32.20 -4.19 -10.38
C GLU A 286 -32.96 -2.86 -10.18
N GLY A 287 -33.71 -2.51 -11.21
CA GLY A 287 -34.93 -1.75 -11.10
C GLY A 287 -34.93 -0.34 -11.70
N HIS A 288 -35.64 -0.23 -12.78
CA HIS A 288 -36.10 0.96 -13.48
C HIS A 288 -35.16 1.55 -14.55
N HIS A 289 -34.89 0.77 -15.59
CA HIS A 289 -34.64 1.36 -16.91
C HIS A 289 -35.95 1.50 -17.67
N PRO A 290 -36.57 2.67 -17.75
CA PRO A 290 -37.47 2.95 -18.84
C PRO A 290 -36.60 3.03 -20.09
N LEU A 291 -36.82 2.11 -21.04
CA LEU A 291 -36.22 2.09 -22.38
C LEU A 291 -34.83 1.41 -22.50
N GLN A 292 -34.83 0.07 -22.48
CA GLN A 292 -33.69 -0.74 -22.96
C GLN A 292 -33.42 -0.60 -24.49
N GLY A 293 -34.24 0.15 -25.22
CA GLY A 293 -34.11 0.32 -26.67
C GLY A 293 -33.04 1.33 -27.15
N TRP A 294 -32.56 2.24 -26.29
CA TRP A 294 -31.68 3.35 -26.69
C TRP A 294 -30.21 3.11 -26.38
N ARG A 295 -29.82 1.92 -25.87
CA ARG A 295 -28.43 1.56 -25.52
C ARG A 295 -27.46 1.54 -26.72
N ARG A 296 -27.97 1.42 -27.96
CA ARG A 296 -27.13 1.32 -29.16
C ARG A 296 -26.65 2.66 -29.75
N LEU A 297 -27.12 3.80 -29.25
CA LEU A 297 -26.73 5.09 -29.79
C LEU A 297 -25.49 5.71 -29.12
N TRP A 298 -24.91 5.06 -28.12
CA TRP A 298 -23.76 5.58 -27.38
C TRP A 298 -22.50 4.71 -27.50
N ASP A 299 -22.47 3.78 -28.42
CA ASP A 299 -21.31 2.93 -28.72
C ASP A 299 -20.42 3.51 -29.84
N TYR A 300 -20.47 4.82 -30.07
CA TYR A 300 -19.56 5.53 -30.96
C TYR A 300 -18.71 6.53 -30.21
#